data_dc60d257dfd573b99ceaa8c47f08dea0
#
_entry.id   dc60d257dfd573b99ceaa8c47f08dea0
#
_cell.length_a   1.000
_cell.length_b   1.000
_cell.length_c   1.000
_cell.angle_alpha   90.00
_cell.angle_beta   90.00
_cell.angle_gamma   90.00
#
_symmetry.space_group_name_H-M   'P 1'
#
loop_
_entity.id
_entity.type
_entity.pdbx_description
1 polymer ?
#
loop_
_entity_poly.entity_id
_entity_poly.type
_entity_poly.pdbx_seq_one_letter_code
_entity_poly.pdbx_strand_id
1 'polypeptide(L)'
;SAMDTVTESKMAIGIANEGGLGIIHRNLNIKQQSKEVEKVKNKKLQVGAAVGTSQEDIDRAKSLTSNGVDLIVIDTAHGHSEKVIRTLEKLKKSIKNIPVCVGNIATGEAAKKLYNSGADIIKVGIGPGSICTTRMVAGVGVPQISAIMEVKKALHKKKIKIISDGGIKFSGDIAKALAAGADAIMMGSIFAGTEESPGKKFKFNGKFYKQYRGMGSVGAMSSGSANRYFQK
;
A
#
# COMPACT_ATOMS: atom_id res chain seq x y z
N SER A 1 5.56 2.74 0.53
CA SER A 1 4.15 2.83 0.97
C SER A 1 3.38 3.75 0.06
N ALA A 2 2.13 3.42 -0.23
CA ALA A 2 1.24 4.16 -1.14
C ALA A 2 0.65 5.43 -0.48
N MET A 3 1.51 6.36 -0.10
CA MET A 3 1.14 7.60 0.60
C MET A 3 1.66 8.81 -0.16
N ASP A 4 0.85 9.86 -0.25
CA ASP A 4 1.13 11.07 -1.02
C ASP A 4 2.29 11.92 -0.46
N THR A 5 2.75 11.62 0.73
CA THR A 5 3.94 12.21 1.36
C THR A 5 5.14 11.25 1.40
N VAL A 6 5.04 10.08 0.75
CA VAL A 6 6.09 9.05 0.78
C VAL A 6 6.54 8.62 -0.61
N THR A 7 5.63 8.21 -1.51
CA THR A 7 6.05 7.52 -2.73
C THR A 7 5.43 8.11 -4.00
N GLU A 8 6.26 8.84 -4.73
CA GLU A 8 6.12 9.13 -6.15
C GLU A 8 7.32 8.54 -6.91
N SER A 9 7.50 8.87 -8.20
CA SER A 9 8.53 8.26 -9.05
C SER A 9 9.94 8.37 -8.49
N LYS A 10 10.32 9.50 -7.88
CA LYS A 10 11.66 9.68 -7.32
C LYS A 10 11.96 8.67 -6.21
N MET A 11 11.03 8.51 -5.27
CA MET A 11 11.14 7.50 -4.21
C MET A 11 11.08 6.07 -4.78
N ALA A 12 10.19 5.82 -5.74
CA ALA A 12 10.09 4.50 -6.36
C ALA A 12 11.38 4.08 -7.08
N ILE A 13 12.04 5.02 -7.77
CA ILE A 13 13.35 4.81 -8.40
C ILE A 13 14.41 4.51 -7.33
N GLY A 14 14.50 5.33 -6.27
CA GLY A 14 15.47 5.12 -5.20
C GLY A 14 15.33 3.74 -4.56
N ILE A 15 14.10 3.35 -4.19
CA ILE A 15 13.83 2.03 -3.59
C ILE A 15 14.13 0.88 -4.58
N ALA A 16 13.80 1.04 -5.86
CA ALA A 16 14.02 0.00 -6.85
C ALA A 16 15.52 -0.22 -7.14
N ASN A 17 16.32 0.82 -7.10
CA ASN A 17 17.79 0.71 -7.21
C ASN A 17 18.42 -0.10 -6.05
N GLU A 18 17.77 -0.08 -4.88
CA GLU A 18 18.17 -0.86 -3.70
C GLU A 18 17.48 -2.24 -3.62
N GLY A 19 16.85 -2.70 -4.71
CA GLY A 19 16.18 -4.01 -4.79
C GLY A 19 14.80 -4.09 -4.16
N GLY A 20 14.22 -2.96 -3.79
CA GLY A 20 12.86 -2.88 -3.27
C GLY A 20 11.82 -2.50 -4.34
N LEU A 21 10.59 -2.22 -3.91
CA LEU A 21 9.48 -1.85 -4.79
C LEU A 21 8.73 -0.64 -4.24
N GLY A 22 8.73 0.48 -4.96
CA GLY A 22 7.90 1.64 -4.65
C GLY A 22 6.46 1.45 -5.11
N ILE A 23 5.49 1.83 -4.27
CA ILE A 23 4.07 1.80 -4.64
C ILE A 23 3.57 3.24 -4.78
N ILE A 24 3.32 3.67 -6.02
CA ILE A 24 2.81 5.03 -6.31
C ILE A 24 1.41 5.19 -5.73
N HIS A 25 1.20 6.27 -4.98
CA HIS A 25 -0.10 6.56 -4.35
C HIS A 25 -1.17 6.95 -5.38
N ARG A 26 -2.44 6.87 -4.98
CA ARG A 26 -3.59 7.19 -5.85
C ARG A 26 -4.22 8.57 -5.62
N ASN A 27 -3.63 9.42 -4.76
CA ASN A 27 -4.03 10.83 -4.61
C ASN A 27 -3.55 11.68 -5.80
N LEU A 28 -3.72 11.15 -6.98
CA LEU A 28 -3.41 11.71 -8.29
C LEU A 28 -4.54 11.31 -9.24
N ASN A 29 -4.81 12.10 -10.25
CA ASN A 29 -5.68 11.62 -11.33
C ASN A 29 -4.99 10.50 -12.11
N ILE A 30 -5.76 9.75 -12.92
CA ILE A 30 -5.26 8.57 -13.65
C ILE A 30 -4.03 8.93 -14.49
N LYS A 31 -4.11 10.03 -15.24
CA LYS A 31 -3.02 10.49 -16.12
C LYS A 31 -1.75 10.84 -15.36
N GLN A 32 -1.89 11.52 -14.22
CA GLN A 32 -0.75 11.88 -13.38
C GLN A 32 -0.09 10.65 -12.76
N GLN A 33 -0.88 9.72 -12.20
CA GLN A 33 -0.34 8.49 -11.63
C GLN A 33 0.34 7.61 -12.69
N SER A 34 -0.24 7.48 -13.87
CA SER A 34 0.36 6.76 -15.00
C SER A 34 1.70 7.39 -15.41
N LYS A 35 1.80 8.72 -15.40
CA LYS A 35 3.04 9.45 -15.68
C LYS A 35 4.14 9.17 -14.64
N GLU A 36 3.77 9.04 -13.37
CA GLU A 36 4.71 8.65 -12.33
C GLU A 36 5.23 7.22 -12.54
N VAL A 37 4.36 6.28 -12.92
CA VAL A 37 4.76 4.91 -13.29
C VAL A 37 5.70 4.92 -14.49
N GLU A 38 5.35 5.64 -15.57
CA GLU A 38 6.15 5.76 -16.78
C GLU A 38 7.58 6.27 -16.50
N LYS A 39 7.73 7.26 -15.62
CA LYS A 39 9.06 7.77 -15.22
C LYS A 39 9.96 6.68 -14.62
N VAL A 40 9.40 5.75 -13.84
CA VAL A 40 10.14 4.63 -13.28
C VAL A 40 10.45 3.59 -14.35
N LYS A 41 9.46 3.26 -15.20
CA LYS A 41 9.62 2.30 -16.29
C LYS A 41 10.64 2.74 -17.33
N ASN A 42 10.75 4.05 -17.60
CA ASN A 42 11.79 4.62 -18.49
C ASN A 42 13.22 4.40 -17.95
N LYS A 43 13.37 4.13 -16.64
CA LYS A 43 14.63 3.69 -16.03
C LYS A 43 14.81 2.16 -16.03
N LYS A 44 13.89 1.39 -16.64
CA LYS A 44 13.84 -0.08 -16.64
C LYS A 44 13.75 -0.69 -15.25
N LEU A 45 13.15 0.04 -14.29
CA LEU A 45 12.97 -0.37 -12.91
C LEU A 45 11.55 -0.87 -12.66
N GLN A 46 11.38 -1.63 -11.57
CA GLN A 46 10.09 -2.14 -11.14
C GLN A 46 9.31 -1.10 -10.32
N VAL A 47 7.99 -1.08 -10.49
CA VAL A 47 7.10 -0.16 -9.78
C VAL A 47 5.72 -0.77 -9.60
N GLY A 48 5.14 -0.58 -8.42
CA GLY A 48 3.73 -0.84 -8.16
C GLY A 48 2.92 0.45 -8.09
N ALA A 49 1.61 0.33 -8.17
CA ALA A 49 0.71 1.46 -8.02
C ALA A 49 -0.58 1.08 -7.27
N ALA A 50 -1.06 2.00 -6.45
CA ALA A 50 -2.27 1.81 -5.66
C ALA A 50 -3.52 2.20 -6.46
N VAL A 51 -4.59 1.43 -6.26
CA VAL A 51 -5.94 1.69 -6.75
C VAL A 51 -6.95 1.54 -5.61
N GLY A 52 -8.11 2.12 -5.76
CA GLY A 52 -9.24 1.93 -4.84
C GLY A 52 -10.21 0.85 -5.31
N THR A 53 -11.52 1.10 -5.08
CA THR A 53 -12.58 0.13 -5.34
C THR A 53 -13.75 0.70 -6.14
N SER A 54 -13.60 1.87 -6.75
CA SER A 54 -14.60 2.48 -7.62
C SER A 54 -14.51 1.92 -9.05
N GLN A 55 -15.48 2.26 -9.90
CA GLN A 55 -15.39 1.93 -11.32
C GLN A 55 -14.21 2.68 -11.98
N GLU A 56 -13.96 3.93 -11.59
CA GLU A 56 -12.80 4.70 -12.04
C GLU A 56 -11.48 3.99 -11.68
N ASP A 57 -11.40 3.29 -10.54
CA ASP A 57 -10.20 2.56 -10.15
C ASP A 57 -9.94 1.32 -11.03
N ILE A 58 -10.97 0.73 -11.64
CA ILE A 58 -10.79 -0.32 -12.65
C ILE A 58 -10.15 0.26 -13.91
N ASP A 59 -10.61 1.43 -14.36
CA ASP A 59 -10.04 2.09 -15.53
C ASP A 59 -8.63 2.63 -15.25
N ARG A 60 -8.40 3.10 -14.04
CA ARG A 60 -7.06 3.43 -13.50
C ARG A 60 -6.12 2.24 -13.58
N ALA A 61 -6.52 1.07 -13.11
CA ALA A 61 -5.70 -0.13 -13.17
C ALA A 61 -5.34 -0.53 -14.61
N LYS A 62 -6.29 -0.42 -15.53
CA LYS A 62 -6.03 -0.66 -16.97
C LYS A 62 -5.01 0.31 -17.54
N SER A 63 -5.16 1.61 -17.24
CA SER A 63 -4.20 2.64 -17.66
C SER A 63 -2.81 2.39 -17.10
N LEU A 64 -2.70 2.04 -15.81
CA LEU A 64 -1.43 1.70 -15.17
C LEU A 64 -0.78 0.47 -15.81
N THR A 65 -1.57 -0.55 -16.14
CA THR A 65 -1.11 -1.75 -16.85
C THR A 65 -0.56 -1.42 -18.23
N SER A 66 -1.24 -0.56 -18.99
CA SER A 66 -0.77 -0.08 -20.30
C SER A 66 0.54 0.72 -20.21
N ASN A 67 0.83 1.33 -19.06
CA ASN A 67 2.08 2.03 -18.77
C ASN A 67 3.16 1.13 -18.14
N GLY A 68 2.91 -0.19 -18.07
CA GLY A 68 3.92 -1.17 -17.67
C GLY A 68 4.11 -1.34 -16.16
N VAL A 69 3.10 -1.03 -15.34
CA VAL A 69 3.16 -1.28 -13.88
C VAL A 69 3.40 -2.77 -13.60
N ASP A 70 4.23 -3.07 -12.61
CA ASP A 70 4.59 -4.46 -12.26
C ASP A 70 3.72 -5.06 -11.14
N LEU A 71 3.01 -4.22 -10.39
CA LEU A 71 2.12 -4.64 -9.29
C LEU A 71 0.97 -3.65 -9.12
N ILE A 72 -0.26 -4.15 -9.10
CA ILE A 72 -1.44 -3.36 -8.68
C ILE A 72 -1.73 -3.65 -7.20
N VAL A 73 -1.97 -2.60 -6.42
CA VAL A 73 -2.32 -2.72 -5.00
C VAL A 73 -3.72 -2.15 -4.77
N ILE A 74 -4.68 -3.01 -4.47
CA ILE A 74 -5.98 -2.57 -3.95
C ILE A 74 -5.77 -2.13 -2.50
N ASP A 75 -5.73 -0.83 -2.27
CA ASP A 75 -5.34 -0.23 -1.00
C ASP A 75 -6.54 0.41 -0.29
N THR A 76 -7.01 -0.25 0.77
CA THR A 76 -8.17 0.14 1.56
C THR A 76 -7.90 0.06 3.06
N ALA A 77 -8.65 0.80 3.86
CA ALA A 77 -8.58 0.72 5.31
C ALA A 77 -9.16 -0.60 5.86
N HIS A 78 -10.07 -1.23 5.10
CA HIS A 78 -10.70 -2.50 5.47
C HIS A 78 -10.82 -3.40 4.23
N GLY A 79 -9.84 -4.30 4.06
CA GLY A 79 -9.75 -5.19 2.90
C GLY A 79 -10.79 -6.33 2.92
N HIS A 80 -11.34 -6.68 4.07
CA HIS A 80 -12.37 -7.72 4.21
C HIS A 80 -13.78 -7.15 3.97
N SER A 81 -14.00 -6.54 2.81
CA SER A 81 -15.33 -6.03 2.42
C SER A 81 -15.74 -6.57 1.05
N GLU A 82 -17.06 -6.76 0.85
CA GLU A 82 -17.62 -7.23 -0.42
C GLU A 82 -17.19 -6.35 -1.61
N LYS A 83 -17.07 -5.05 -1.39
CA LYS A 83 -16.64 -4.11 -2.42
C LYS A 83 -15.20 -4.38 -2.87
N VAL A 84 -14.31 -4.70 -1.95
CA VAL A 84 -12.90 -5.07 -2.25
C VAL A 84 -12.87 -6.40 -3.01
N ILE A 85 -13.62 -7.39 -2.55
CA ILE A 85 -13.68 -8.73 -3.17
C ILE A 85 -14.16 -8.61 -4.63
N ARG A 86 -15.28 -7.92 -4.87
CA ARG A 86 -15.81 -7.70 -6.23
C ARG A 86 -14.82 -6.93 -7.12
N THR A 87 -14.10 -5.96 -6.55
CA THR A 87 -13.08 -5.21 -7.28
C THR A 87 -11.92 -6.12 -7.68
N LEU A 88 -11.42 -6.95 -6.75
CA LEU A 88 -10.37 -7.92 -7.01
C LEU A 88 -10.77 -8.87 -8.17
N GLU A 89 -11.97 -9.46 -8.10
CA GLU A 89 -12.46 -10.37 -9.13
C GLU A 89 -12.58 -9.68 -10.51
N LYS A 90 -13.05 -8.42 -10.56
CA LYS A 90 -13.10 -7.63 -11.78
C LYS A 90 -11.69 -7.35 -12.32
N LEU A 91 -10.75 -6.96 -11.46
CA LEU A 91 -9.38 -6.69 -11.88
C LEU A 91 -8.71 -7.95 -12.43
N LYS A 92 -8.83 -9.09 -11.74
CA LYS A 92 -8.26 -10.36 -12.21
C LYS A 92 -8.81 -10.82 -13.58
N LYS A 93 -10.03 -10.40 -13.91
CA LYS A 93 -10.62 -10.62 -15.27
C LYS A 93 -10.10 -9.62 -16.31
N SER A 94 -9.85 -8.37 -15.89
CA SER A 94 -9.55 -7.25 -16.80
C SER A 94 -8.05 -7.08 -17.08
N ILE A 95 -7.20 -7.35 -16.09
CA ILE A 95 -5.75 -7.23 -16.19
C ILE A 95 -5.11 -8.61 -16.04
N LYS A 96 -4.62 -9.15 -17.15
CA LYS A 96 -3.91 -10.43 -17.17
C LYS A 96 -2.41 -10.20 -16.94
N ASN A 97 -1.73 -11.15 -16.30
CA ASN A 97 -0.28 -11.18 -16.10
C ASN A 97 0.30 -10.11 -15.14
N ILE A 98 -0.55 -9.30 -14.49
CA ILE A 98 -0.09 -8.38 -13.45
C ILE A 98 -0.57 -8.91 -12.09
N PRO A 99 0.33 -9.12 -11.12
CA PRO A 99 -0.06 -9.54 -9.78
C PRO A 99 -0.88 -8.45 -9.09
N VAL A 100 -1.85 -8.88 -8.27
CA VAL A 100 -2.71 -7.98 -7.50
C VAL A 100 -2.49 -8.23 -6.01
N CYS A 101 -1.99 -7.22 -5.32
CA CYS A 101 -1.92 -7.15 -3.88
C CYS A 101 -3.21 -6.56 -3.32
N VAL A 102 -3.72 -7.12 -2.24
CA VAL A 102 -4.97 -6.65 -1.61
C VAL A 102 -4.79 -6.42 -0.11
N GLY A 103 -5.29 -5.34 0.39
CA GLY A 103 -5.29 -5.02 1.83
C GLY A 103 -6.06 -3.73 2.19
N ASN A 104 -6.08 -3.38 3.48
CA ASN A 104 -5.39 -4.08 4.58
C ASN A 104 -6.35 -5.01 5.31
N ILE A 105 -5.79 -6.07 5.82
CA ILE A 105 -6.50 -7.03 6.66
C ILE A 105 -5.68 -7.35 7.92
N ALA A 106 -6.28 -8.05 8.89
CA ALA A 106 -5.60 -8.49 10.10
C ALA A 106 -6.00 -9.91 10.55
N THR A 107 -6.92 -10.58 9.84
CA THR A 107 -7.46 -11.89 10.24
C THR A 107 -7.21 -12.98 9.21
N GLY A 108 -7.09 -14.22 9.66
CA GLY A 108 -6.94 -15.38 8.79
C GLY A 108 -8.18 -15.66 7.93
N GLU A 109 -9.37 -15.33 8.41
CA GLU A 109 -10.60 -15.43 7.65
C GLU A 109 -10.59 -14.53 6.42
N ALA A 110 -10.27 -13.23 6.62
CA ALA A 110 -10.11 -12.27 5.53
C ALA A 110 -9.08 -12.74 4.52
N ALA A 111 -7.95 -13.25 4.99
CA ALA A 111 -6.89 -13.75 4.13
C ALA A 111 -7.34 -14.92 3.25
N LYS A 112 -8.07 -15.89 3.80
CA LYS A 112 -8.64 -17.01 3.04
C LYS A 112 -9.64 -16.52 1.99
N LYS A 113 -10.51 -15.58 2.36
CA LYS A 113 -11.52 -15.02 1.44
C LYS A 113 -10.86 -14.33 0.25
N LEU A 114 -9.87 -13.46 0.49
CA LEU A 114 -9.13 -12.76 -0.56
C LEU A 114 -8.31 -13.72 -1.44
N TYR A 115 -7.66 -14.72 -0.84
CA TYR A 115 -6.96 -15.75 -1.59
C TYR A 115 -7.90 -16.49 -2.56
N ASN A 116 -9.06 -16.93 -2.07
CA ASN A 116 -10.05 -17.64 -2.88
C ASN A 116 -10.65 -16.75 -3.98
N SER A 117 -10.65 -15.42 -3.80
CA SER A 117 -11.07 -14.44 -4.81
C SER A 117 -9.96 -14.06 -5.81
N GLY A 118 -8.77 -14.67 -5.69
CA GLY A 118 -7.69 -14.53 -6.67
C GLY A 118 -6.60 -13.52 -6.33
N ALA A 119 -6.45 -13.11 -5.05
CA ALA A 119 -5.33 -12.28 -4.63
C ALA A 119 -3.99 -13.04 -4.79
N ASP A 120 -2.99 -12.38 -5.33
CA ASP A 120 -1.63 -12.91 -5.45
C ASP A 120 -0.78 -12.56 -4.22
N ILE A 121 -1.08 -11.43 -3.58
CA ILE A 121 -0.38 -10.92 -2.40
C ILE A 121 -1.41 -10.37 -1.41
N ILE A 122 -1.20 -10.63 -0.13
CA ILE A 122 -2.03 -10.09 0.96
C ILE A 122 -1.24 -9.05 1.75
N LYS A 123 -1.83 -7.88 1.96
CA LYS A 123 -1.23 -6.81 2.76
C LYS A 123 -1.89 -6.73 4.14
N VAL A 124 -1.09 -6.95 5.20
CA VAL A 124 -1.52 -7.13 6.58
C VAL A 124 -1.14 -5.92 7.43
N GLY A 125 -2.13 -5.34 8.09
CA GLY A 125 -1.93 -4.26 9.05
C GLY A 125 -3.16 -3.37 9.20
N ILE A 126 -3.82 -3.43 10.36
CA ILE A 126 -4.93 -2.55 10.74
C ILE A 126 -4.50 -1.70 11.93
N GLY A 127 -4.25 -0.43 11.66
CA GLY A 127 -3.90 0.58 12.64
C GLY A 127 -2.45 0.57 13.20
N PRO A 128 -1.45 -0.15 12.65
CA PRO A 128 -0.10 -0.14 13.23
C PRO A 128 0.74 1.07 12.82
N GLY A 129 0.33 1.84 11.83
CA GLY A 129 1.08 2.99 11.32
C GLY A 129 1.28 4.08 12.38
N SER A 130 2.43 4.74 12.39
CA SER A 130 2.81 5.74 13.40
C SER A 130 1.88 6.97 13.45
N ILE A 131 1.22 7.27 12.33
CA ILE A 131 0.24 8.38 12.19
C ILE A 131 -1.21 7.88 12.07
N CYS A 132 -1.43 6.57 12.23
CA CYS A 132 -2.76 6.00 12.16
C CYS A 132 -3.50 6.23 13.48
N THR A 133 -4.67 6.88 13.42
CA THR A 133 -5.51 7.14 14.58
C THR A 133 -6.60 6.08 14.79
N THR A 134 -6.72 5.09 13.91
CA THR A 134 -7.78 4.07 13.95
C THR A 134 -7.88 3.36 15.30
N ARG A 135 -6.74 2.96 15.89
CA ARG A 135 -6.72 2.29 17.20
C ARG A 135 -7.18 3.21 18.32
N MET A 136 -6.80 4.49 18.27
CA MET A 136 -7.10 5.47 19.32
C MET A 136 -8.52 6.01 19.21
N VAL A 137 -8.99 6.29 18.00
CA VAL A 137 -10.28 6.94 17.76
C VAL A 137 -11.41 5.93 17.58
N ALA A 138 -11.18 4.88 16.80
CA ALA A 138 -12.21 3.87 16.51
C ALA A 138 -12.10 2.61 17.39
N GLY A 139 -11.03 2.46 18.18
CA GLY A 139 -10.77 1.27 18.99
C GLY A 139 -10.51 0.01 18.16
N VAL A 140 -10.24 0.15 16.86
CA VAL A 140 -10.08 -0.96 15.92
C VAL A 140 -8.61 -1.19 15.61
N GLY A 141 -8.16 -2.42 15.76
CA GLY A 141 -6.79 -2.82 15.42
C GLY A 141 -6.42 -4.18 15.98
N VAL A 142 -5.36 -4.76 15.43
CA VAL A 142 -4.78 -6.02 15.90
C VAL A 142 -3.28 -5.80 16.07
N PRO A 143 -2.63 -6.37 17.11
CA PRO A 143 -1.18 -6.35 17.22
C PRO A 143 -0.54 -6.95 15.97
N GLN A 144 0.45 -6.23 15.39
CA GLN A 144 0.93 -6.52 14.04
C GLN A 144 1.53 -7.93 13.90
N ILE A 145 2.33 -8.36 14.85
CA ILE A 145 2.93 -9.70 14.84
C ILE A 145 1.84 -10.79 14.92
N SER A 146 0.83 -10.61 15.78
CA SER A 146 -0.30 -11.54 15.89
C SER A 146 -1.07 -11.63 14.57
N ALA A 147 -1.33 -10.50 13.92
CA ALA A 147 -2.01 -10.47 12.62
C ALA A 147 -1.22 -11.21 11.54
N ILE A 148 0.10 -11.00 11.46
CA ILE A 148 0.96 -11.71 10.49
C ILE A 148 0.92 -13.21 10.74
N MET A 149 1.11 -13.65 12.00
CA MET A 149 1.12 -15.07 12.38
C MET A 149 -0.23 -15.75 12.07
N GLU A 150 -1.34 -15.07 12.37
CA GLU A 150 -2.68 -15.59 12.09
C GLU A 150 -2.91 -15.76 10.58
N VAL A 151 -2.57 -14.73 9.78
CA VAL A 151 -2.68 -14.78 8.32
C VAL A 151 -1.77 -15.87 7.75
N LYS A 152 -0.54 -15.98 8.22
CA LYS A 152 0.42 -17.01 7.80
C LYS A 152 -0.11 -18.41 8.09
N LYS A 153 -0.64 -18.62 9.29
CA LYS A 153 -1.28 -19.89 9.70
C LYS A 153 -2.48 -20.23 8.81
N ALA A 154 -3.34 -19.24 8.53
CA ALA A 154 -4.54 -19.41 7.73
C ALA A 154 -4.24 -19.76 6.26
N LEU A 155 -3.13 -19.28 5.74
CA LEU A 155 -2.66 -19.49 4.35
C LEU A 155 -1.57 -20.56 4.26
N HIS A 156 -1.41 -21.40 5.30
CA HIS A 156 -0.43 -22.48 5.31
C HIS A 156 -0.57 -23.36 4.06
N LYS A 157 0.57 -23.68 3.43
CA LYS A 157 0.66 -24.42 2.15
C LYS A 157 0.08 -23.72 0.90
N LYS A 158 -0.39 -22.47 1.01
CA LYS A 158 -0.84 -21.69 -0.16
C LYS A 158 0.33 -20.93 -0.77
N LYS A 159 0.38 -20.90 -2.12
CA LYS A 159 1.38 -20.11 -2.87
C LYS A 159 0.93 -18.64 -2.94
N ILE A 160 1.03 -17.93 -1.84
CA ILE A 160 0.67 -16.51 -1.73
C ILE A 160 1.70 -15.79 -0.88
N LYS A 161 1.96 -14.52 -1.18
CA LYS A 161 2.89 -13.67 -0.46
C LYS A 161 2.18 -12.78 0.54
N ILE A 162 2.86 -12.46 1.64
CA ILE A 162 2.35 -11.62 2.73
C ILE A 162 3.24 -10.40 2.87
N ILE A 163 2.65 -9.20 2.78
CA ILE A 163 3.31 -7.94 3.10
C ILE A 163 2.86 -7.48 4.47
N SER A 164 3.80 -7.26 5.39
CA SER A 164 3.54 -6.58 6.65
C SER A 164 3.56 -5.06 6.42
N ASP A 165 2.43 -4.38 6.63
CA ASP A 165 2.27 -2.96 6.38
C ASP A 165 2.07 -2.16 7.68
N GLY A 166 3.02 -1.30 7.98
CA GLY A 166 3.02 -0.40 9.12
C GLY A 166 3.62 -0.96 10.41
N GLY A 167 3.85 -0.06 11.36
CA GLY A 167 4.39 -0.41 12.68
C GLY A 167 5.91 -0.58 12.74
N ILE A 168 6.62 -0.41 11.65
CA ILE A 168 8.09 -0.52 11.58
C ILE A 168 8.73 0.82 11.92
N LYS A 169 9.49 0.85 12.98
CA LYS A 169 10.26 2.01 13.45
C LYS A 169 11.77 1.75 13.48
N PHE A 170 12.17 0.52 13.71
CA PHE A 170 13.55 0.07 13.85
C PHE A 170 13.83 -1.16 12.99
N SER A 171 15.09 -1.41 12.68
CA SER A 171 15.53 -2.60 11.95
C SER A 171 15.08 -3.92 12.59
N GLY A 172 15.08 -3.98 13.92
CA GLY A 172 14.57 -5.14 14.66
C GLY A 172 13.10 -5.45 14.42
N ASP A 173 12.28 -4.45 14.08
CA ASP A 173 10.87 -4.66 13.74
C ASP A 173 10.73 -5.37 12.38
N ILE A 174 11.64 -5.08 11.44
CA ILE A 174 11.73 -5.78 10.15
C ILE A 174 11.99 -7.26 10.39
N ALA A 175 13.03 -7.58 11.18
CA ALA A 175 13.40 -8.96 11.49
C ALA A 175 12.26 -9.73 12.16
N LYS A 176 11.57 -9.11 13.15
CA LYS A 176 10.40 -9.70 13.83
C LYS A 176 9.26 -9.99 12.86
N ALA A 177 8.92 -9.05 11.97
CA ALA A 177 7.84 -9.24 11.02
C ALA A 177 8.13 -10.34 9.99
N LEU A 178 9.37 -10.43 9.51
CA LEU A 178 9.82 -11.50 8.63
C LEU A 178 9.79 -12.86 9.35
N ALA A 179 10.31 -12.92 10.57
CA ALA A 179 10.27 -14.14 11.40
C ALA A 179 8.84 -14.60 11.71
N ALA A 180 7.90 -13.67 11.88
CA ALA A 180 6.48 -13.96 12.07
C ALA A 180 5.80 -14.51 10.81
N GLY A 181 6.44 -14.43 9.63
CA GLY A 181 5.97 -15.03 8.40
C GLY A 181 5.61 -14.07 7.27
N ALA A 182 5.94 -12.79 7.38
CA ALA A 182 5.86 -11.86 6.25
C ALA A 182 6.95 -12.19 5.22
N ASP A 183 6.62 -12.05 3.93
CA ASP A 183 7.57 -12.20 2.83
C ASP A 183 8.22 -10.85 2.46
N ALA A 184 7.54 -9.74 2.77
CA ALA A 184 8.04 -8.38 2.55
C ALA A 184 7.45 -7.40 3.58
N ILE A 185 8.09 -6.24 3.70
CA ILE A 185 7.72 -5.19 4.66
C ILE A 185 7.38 -3.92 3.89
N MET A 186 6.26 -3.29 4.24
CA MET A 186 5.90 -1.97 3.75
C MET A 186 6.10 -0.92 4.84
N MET A 187 6.83 0.12 4.51
CA MET A 187 7.19 1.20 5.44
C MET A 187 6.78 2.56 4.89
N GLY A 188 6.30 3.44 5.77
CA GLY A 188 5.93 4.82 5.45
C GLY A 188 6.84 5.83 6.16
N SER A 189 6.74 5.91 7.48
CA SER A 189 7.41 6.94 8.30
C SER A 189 8.93 6.99 8.14
N ILE A 190 9.58 5.85 7.94
CA ILE A 190 11.05 5.79 7.76
C ILE A 190 11.49 6.51 6.47
N PHE A 191 10.68 6.45 5.43
CA PHE A 191 10.97 7.08 4.15
C PHE A 191 10.38 8.49 4.00
N ALA A 192 9.44 8.87 4.87
CA ALA A 192 8.87 10.21 4.84
C ALA A 192 9.94 11.24 5.25
N GLY A 193 10.24 12.22 4.54
CA GLY A 193 11.27 13.23 4.87
C GLY A 193 12.64 12.98 4.25
N THR A 194 12.85 11.82 3.59
CA THR A 194 14.05 11.64 2.77
C THR A 194 14.05 12.57 1.56
N GLU A 195 15.17 12.68 0.86
CA GLU A 195 15.27 13.54 -0.32
C GLU A 195 14.34 13.09 -1.46
N GLU A 196 14.07 11.80 -1.57
CA GLU A 196 13.26 11.16 -2.59
C GLU A 196 11.75 11.29 -2.33
N SER A 197 11.33 11.50 -1.07
CA SER A 197 9.92 11.64 -0.73
C SER A 197 9.31 12.91 -1.32
N PRO A 198 8.01 12.91 -1.68
CA PRO A 198 7.32 14.10 -2.17
C PRO A 198 7.25 15.22 -1.12
N GLY A 199 6.93 16.41 -1.60
CA GLY A 199 6.74 17.60 -0.77
C GLY A 199 7.94 18.52 -0.67
N LYS A 200 7.65 19.78 -0.32
CA LYS A 200 8.66 20.81 -0.16
C LYS A 200 9.36 20.70 1.19
N LYS A 201 10.68 20.92 1.20
CA LYS A 201 11.42 21.11 2.44
C LYS A 201 11.07 22.49 3.02
N PHE A 202 10.89 22.57 4.32
CA PHE A 202 10.77 23.81 5.06
C PHE A 202 11.71 23.80 6.27
N LYS A 203 12.16 24.99 6.69
CA LYS A 203 13.07 25.15 7.83
C LYS A 203 12.27 25.57 9.05
N PHE A 204 12.46 24.86 10.16
CA PHE A 204 11.88 25.18 11.45
C PHE A 204 12.94 24.92 12.55
N ASN A 205 13.14 25.89 13.44
CA ASN A 205 14.14 25.82 14.50
C ASN A 205 15.53 25.35 13.99
N GLY A 206 16.00 25.90 12.87
CA GLY A 206 17.31 25.58 12.29
C GLY A 206 17.41 24.25 11.54
N LYS A 207 16.40 23.38 11.61
CA LYS A 207 16.37 22.05 10.97
C LYS A 207 15.43 22.02 9.79
N PHE A 208 15.70 21.14 8.84
CA PHE A 208 14.82 20.91 7.68
C PHE A 208 13.83 19.81 7.96
N TYR A 209 12.59 20.03 7.50
CA TYR A 209 11.48 19.10 7.63
C TYR A 209 10.74 18.94 6.31
N LYS A 210 10.05 17.82 6.13
CA LYS A 210 8.99 17.62 5.14
C LYS A 210 7.71 17.24 5.86
N GLN A 211 6.57 17.57 5.25
CA GLN A 211 5.28 17.17 5.78
C GLN A 211 5.11 15.65 5.64
N TYR A 212 4.68 15.00 6.71
CA TYR A 212 4.25 13.61 6.71
C TYR A 212 2.83 13.54 7.27
N ARG A 213 1.92 12.89 6.52
CA ARG A 213 0.51 12.77 6.93
C ARG A 213 -0.05 11.38 6.65
N GLY A 214 -1.02 10.95 7.48
CA GLY A 214 -1.79 9.75 7.25
C GLY A 214 -2.79 9.93 6.12
N MET A 215 -3.10 8.85 5.41
CA MET A 215 -4.11 8.85 4.36
C MET A 215 -5.53 9.12 4.88
N GLY A 216 -5.78 8.94 6.18
CA GLY A 216 -7.03 9.31 6.87
C GLY A 216 -7.07 10.73 7.43
N SER A 217 -6.01 11.54 7.24
CA SER A 217 -6.05 12.94 7.65
C SER A 217 -7.00 13.77 6.78
N VAL A 218 -7.56 14.83 7.34
CA VAL A 218 -8.48 15.75 6.61
C VAL A 218 -7.84 16.21 5.29
N GLY A 219 -6.56 16.63 5.33
CA GLY A 219 -5.86 17.09 4.14
C GLY A 219 -5.61 16.00 3.09
N ALA A 220 -5.42 14.73 3.48
CA ALA A 220 -5.29 13.63 2.53
C ALA A 220 -6.67 13.25 1.97
N MET A 221 -7.71 13.23 2.80
CA MET A 221 -9.07 12.91 2.37
C MET A 221 -9.61 13.93 1.38
N SER A 222 -9.41 15.22 1.61
CA SER A 222 -9.77 16.27 0.66
C SER A 222 -8.98 16.22 -0.65
N SER A 223 -7.81 15.58 -0.65
CA SER A 223 -6.96 15.36 -1.84
C SER A 223 -7.27 14.06 -2.58
N GLY A 224 -8.27 13.26 -2.17
CA GLY A 224 -8.72 12.06 -2.88
C GLY A 224 -8.65 10.74 -2.10
N SER A 225 -8.10 10.70 -0.87
CA SER A 225 -8.01 9.45 -0.11
C SER A 225 -9.30 9.06 0.65
N ALA A 226 -10.36 9.87 0.59
CA ALA A 226 -11.64 9.59 1.26
C ALA A 226 -12.21 8.21 0.89
N ASN A 227 -12.10 7.82 -0.37
CA ASN A 227 -12.54 6.51 -0.86
C ASN A 227 -11.83 5.31 -0.21
N ARG A 228 -10.63 5.50 0.38
CA ARG A 228 -9.90 4.48 1.14
C ARG A 228 -10.69 4.06 2.40
N TYR A 229 -11.45 4.99 2.95
CA TYR A 229 -12.25 4.84 4.16
C TYR A 229 -13.74 4.69 3.86
N PHE A 230 -14.11 4.44 2.60
CA PHE A 230 -15.50 4.34 2.13
C PHE A 230 -16.34 5.60 2.40
N GLN A 231 -15.71 6.75 2.52
CA GLN A 231 -16.37 8.05 2.66
C GLN A 231 -16.53 8.73 1.28
N LYS A 232 -17.54 9.61 1.21
CA LYS A 232 -17.82 10.44 0.03
C LYS A 232 -17.11 11.78 0.11
#